data_f061db55e4e5dda59b32f16717b869ef
#
_entry.id   f061db55e4e5dda59b32f16717b869ef
#
_cell.length_a   1.000
_cell.length_b   1.000
_cell.length_c   1.000
_cell.angle_alpha   90.00
_cell.angle_beta   90.00
_cell.angle_gamma   90.00
#
_symmetry.space_group_name_H-M   'P 1'
#
loop_
_entity.id
_entity.type
_entity.pdbx_description
1 polymer ?
#
loop_
_entity_poly.entity_id
_entity_poly.type
_entity_poly.pdbx_seq_one_letter_code
_entity_poly.pdbx_strand_id
1 'polypeptide(L)'
;MPVLHLARRPIEFIETVNMPKRRILSVALIGTKFMGRAHSNAWRQAPRFFDLPADIRMAAICGRDRAGTHRAAKILGWERAVTDWKAIMTDPLIDIVDICTPNDSHAEMAIGAARAGKAILCEKPLARDVAEARRMVDAVKRARVANMVCHNYRRVPAVALAKQMIDAGEMGRRIYHFRARYAQDWIADENFPLVWRLQSKVAGSGALGDIGAHIIDLARFLVGELAGVSAVSETFVKKRLTKNRQLARVDVDDAVSVIGKFRNGAILNLEATRFARGRKNQLTFEINANRGSLAFNLEEINRLHFYNANDPKHTRGFREIIVTESNHPYVGNWWPPGHIIGYEHSFVHTIADFVKAVTTHKRIQPDFADGLKTQRVLDVIQHERPLSAL
;
A
#
# COMPACT_ATOMS: atom_id res chain seq x y z
N MET A 1 -70.02 -11.24 3.88
CA MET A 1 -68.59 -10.86 3.62
C MET A 1 -67.83 -12.12 3.29
N PRO A 2 -67.27 -12.29 2.07
CA PRO A 2 -66.50 -13.46 1.72
C PRO A 2 -65.04 -13.31 2.28
N VAL A 3 -64.55 -14.32 2.97
CA VAL A 3 -63.18 -14.41 3.45
C VAL A 3 -62.27 -14.79 2.28
N LEU A 4 -61.38 -13.87 1.89
CA LEU A 4 -60.34 -14.15 0.89
C LEU A 4 -59.30 -15.12 1.51
N HIS A 5 -59.27 -16.35 1.00
CA HIS A 5 -58.18 -17.28 1.22
C HIS A 5 -56.98 -16.85 0.34
N LEU A 6 -55.98 -16.20 0.96
CA LEU A 6 -54.68 -16.00 0.35
C LEU A 6 -53.94 -17.35 0.31
N ALA A 7 -53.92 -17.99 -0.86
CA ALA A 7 -53.06 -19.15 -1.11
C ALA A 7 -51.58 -18.73 -0.98
N ARG A 8 -50.91 -19.26 0.02
CA ARG A 8 -49.43 -19.15 0.16
C ARG A 8 -48.80 -19.88 -1.04
N ARG A 9 -48.14 -19.14 -1.93
CA ARG A 9 -47.24 -19.76 -2.92
C ARG A 9 -46.09 -20.43 -2.17
N PRO A 10 -45.69 -21.67 -2.52
CA PRO A 10 -44.51 -22.30 -1.94
C PRO A 10 -43.27 -21.48 -2.31
N ILE A 11 -42.36 -21.32 -1.35
CA ILE A 11 -41.04 -20.73 -1.57
C ILE A 11 -40.31 -21.72 -2.48
N GLU A 12 -40.09 -21.39 -3.74
CA GLU A 12 -39.24 -22.15 -4.64
C GLU A 12 -37.82 -22.08 -4.08
N PHE A 13 -37.30 -23.20 -3.63
CA PHE A 13 -35.87 -23.34 -3.33
C PHE A 13 -35.12 -23.27 -4.66
N ILE A 14 -34.29 -22.22 -4.80
CA ILE A 14 -33.35 -22.10 -5.92
C ILE A 14 -32.45 -23.32 -5.86
N GLU A 15 -32.50 -24.18 -6.91
CA GLU A 15 -31.59 -25.31 -7.05
C GLU A 15 -30.14 -24.82 -6.88
N THR A 16 -29.38 -25.55 -6.05
CA THR A 16 -27.95 -25.27 -5.87
C THR A 16 -27.26 -25.50 -7.20
N VAL A 17 -26.92 -24.42 -7.89
CA VAL A 17 -26.09 -24.47 -9.09
C VAL A 17 -24.77 -25.13 -8.68
N ASN A 18 -24.48 -26.28 -9.31
CA ASN A 18 -23.25 -27.00 -9.06
C ASN A 18 -22.08 -26.23 -9.67
N MET A 19 -21.57 -25.22 -8.91
CA MET A 19 -20.45 -24.41 -9.32
C MET A 19 -19.19 -25.27 -9.37
N PRO A 20 -18.36 -25.16 -10.42
CA PRO A 20 -17.10 -25.89 -10.48
C PRO A 20 -16.27 -25.57 -9.25
N LYS A 21 -15.68 -26.59 -8.61
CA LYS A 21 -14.92 -26.46 -7.37
C LYS A 21 -13.74 -25.51 -7.58
N ARG A 22 -13.81 -24.31 -7.04
CA ARG A 22 -12.76 -23.30 -7.17
C ARG A 22 -11.52 -23.72 -6.39
N ARG A 23 -10.33 -23.36 -6.89
CA ARG A 23 -9.08 -23.54 -6.13
C ARG A 23 -9.18 -22.74 -4.83
N ILE A 24 -8.78 -23.34 -3.72
CA ILE A 24 -8.65 -22.64 -2.44
C ILE A 24 -7.21 -22.14 -2.30
N LEU A 25 -7.03 -20.85 -1.98
CA LEU A 25 -5.76 -20.28 -1.58
C LEU A 25 -5.75 -20.03 -0.08
N SER A 26 -4.91 -20.76 0.62
CA SER A 26 -4.75 -20.64 2.07
C SER A 26 -3.70 -19.57 2.40
N VAL A 27 -4.10 -18.59 3.19
CA VAL A 27 -3.29 -17.42 3.55
C VAL A 27 -2.83 -17.52 4.99
N ALA A 28 -1.56 -17.21 5.25
CA ALA A 28 -1.05 -16.92 6.57
C ALA A 28 -0.57 -15.46 6.66
N LEU A 29 -1.03 -14.72 7.67
CA LEU A 29 -0.64 -13.35 7.92
C LEU A 29 0.31 -13.28 9.13
N ILE A 30 1.43 -12.57 8.98
CA ILE A 30 2.42 -12.36 10.03
C ILE A 30 2.37 -10.90 10.49
N GLY A 31 1.88 -10.67 11.72
CA GLY A 31 1.68 -9.35 12.31
C GLY A 31 0.23 -9.14 12.76
N THR A 32 0.03 -8.71 14.01
CA THR A 32 -1.30 -8.62 14.65
C THR A 32 -1.73 -7.19 14.99
N LYS A 33 -0.87 -6.19 14.67
CA LYS A 33 -1.13 -4.78 15.00
C LYS A 33 -1.89 -4.06 13.87
N PHE A 34 -1.71 -2.75 13.74
CA PHE A 34 -2.48 -1.91 12.82
C PHE A 34 -2.53 -2.48 11.38
N MET A 35 -1.37 -2.76 10.76
CA MET A 35 -1.36 -3.31 9.40
C MET A 35 -1.96 -4.71 9.33
N GLY A 36 -1.68 -5.58 10.30
CA GLY A 36 -2.31 -6.90 10.35
C GLY A 36 -3.84 -6.85 10.45
N ARG A 37 -4.40 -5.84 11.15
CA ARG A 37 -5.86 -5.60 11.17
C ARG A 37 -6.38 -5.12 9.83
N ALA A 38 -5.68 -4.18 9.18
CA ALA A 38 -6.06 -3.66 7.87
C ALA A 38 -6.08 -4.77 6.80
N HIS A 39 -5.00 -5.58 6.75
CA HIS A 39 -4.90 -6.70 5.82
C HIS A 39 -5.92 -7.81 6.14
N SER A 40 -6.13 -8.16 7.41
CA SER A 40 -7.17 -9.14 7.80
C SER A 40 -8.56 -8.71 7.33
N ASN A 41 -8.88 -7.40 7.46
CA ASN A 41 -10.11 -6.85 6.92
C ASN A 41 -10.16 -6.99 5.39
N ALA A 42 -9.07 -6.69 4.71
CA ALA A 42 -8.98 -6.78 3.25
C ALA A 42 -9.12 -8.24 2.74
N TRP A 43 -8.45 -9.21 3.35
CA TRP A 43 -8.59 -10.62 3.03
C TRP A 43 -10.02 -11.13 3.20
N ARG A 44 -10.74 -10.64 4.21
CA ARG A 44 -12.14 -11.01 4.45
C ARG A 44 -13.10 -10.36 3.46
N GLN A 45 -12.85 -9.12 3.04
CA GLN A 45 -13.74 -8.38 2.15
C GLN A 45 -13.52 -8.70 0.67
N ALA A 46 -12.27 -8.90 0.23
CA ALA A 46 -11.96 -9.08 -1.19
C ALA A 46 -12.84 -10.16 -1.88
N PRO A 47 -13.04 -11.37 -1.32
CA PRO A 47 -13.87 -12.39 -1.98
C PRO A 47 -15.38 -12.10 -1.94
N ARG A 48 -15.82 -11.07 -1.23
CA ARG A 48 -17.25 -10.69 -1.13
C ARG A 48 -17.64 -9.61 -2.14
N PHE A 49 -16.68 -8.81 -2.58
CA PHE A 49 -16.91 -7.68 -3.47
C PHE A 49 -16.25 -7.87 -4.85
N PHE A 50 -15.28 -8.76 -4.97
CA PHE A 50 -14.58 -9.01 -6.22
C PHE A 50 -14.79 -10.45 -6.66
N ASP A 51 -15.08 -10.65 -7.96
CA ASP A 51 -15.02 -11.99 -8.54
C ASP A 51 -13.55 -12.43 -8.63
N LEU A 52 -13.14 -13.22 -7.64
CA LEU A 52 -11.80 -13.76 -7.55
C LEU A 52 -11.74 -15.13 -8.22
N PRO A 53 -10.63 -15.47 -8.89
CA PRO A 53 -10.47 -16.77 -9.55
C PRO A 53 -10.18 -17.92 -8.58
N ALA A 54 -10.16 -17.68 -7.28
CA ALA A 54 -9.95 -18.65 -6.21
C ALA A 54 -10.71 -18.27 -4.95
N ASP A 55 -11.08 -19.24 -4.14
CA ASP A 55 -11.60 -19.05 -2.80
C ASP A 55 -10.46 -18.75 -1.84
N ILE A 56 -10.71 -17.91 -0.85
CA ILE A 56 -9.70 -17.49 0.14
C ILE A 56 -9.99 -18.13 1.49
N ARG A 57 -8.97 -18.81 2.02
CA ARG A 57 -8.98 -19.37 3.37
C ARG A 57 -8.01 -18.60 4.24
N MET A 58 -8.52 -17.92 5.25
CA MET A 58 -7.72 -17.21 6.26
C MET A 58 -7.19 -18.22 7.30
N ALA A 59 -6.16 -18.99 6.91
CA ALA A 59 -5.74 -20.21 7.61
C ALA A 59 -4.98 -19.94 8.91
N ALA A 60 -4.11 -18.92 8.96
CA ALA A 60 -3.32 -18.65 10.16
C ALA A 60 -2.97 -17.17 10.32
N ILE A 61 -2.93 -16.69 11.56
CA ILE A 61 -2.32 -15.41 11.92
C ILE A 61 -1.17 -15.64 12.91
N CYS A 62 -0.04 -14.96 12.67
CA CYS A 62 1.15 -15.11 13.48
C CYS A 62 1.52 -13.82 14.23
N GLY A 63 1.86 -13.97 15.51
CA GLY A 63 2.36 -12.89 16.35
C GLY A 63 3.16 -13.42 17.54
N ARG A 64 4.07 -12.63 18.08
CA ARG A 64 4.99 -13.06 19.17
C ARG A 64 4.31 -13.24 20.53
N ASP A 65 3.27 -12.46 20.81
CA ASP A 65 2.49 -12.60 22.04
C ASP A 65 1.38 -13.62 21.84
N ARG A 66 1.47 -14.77 22.54
CA ARG A 66 0.53 -15.89 22.42
C ARG A 66 -0.91 -15.48 22.69
N ALA A 67 -1.15 -14.83 23.83
CA ALA A 67 -2.52 -14.43 24.22
C ALA A 67 -3.11 -13.39 23.27
N GLY A 68 -2.31 -12.38 22.89
CA GLY A 68 -2.72 -11.36 21.91
C GLY A 68 -2.95 -11.94 20.53
N THR A 69 -2.16 -12.93 20.09
CA THR A 69 -2.34 -13.59 18.80
C THR A 69 -3.61 -14.43 18.76
N HIS A 70 -3.92 -15.17 19.82
CA HIS A 70 -5.19 -15.91 19.94
C HIS A 70 -6.40 -14.96 19.90
N ARG A 71 -6.35 -13.84 20.64
CA ARG A 71 -7.42 -12.83 20.58
C ARG A 71 -7.56 -12.24 19.16
N ALA A 72 -6.44 -11.95 18.51
CA ALA A 72 -6.45 -11.44 17.14
C ALA A 72 -7.03 -12.45 16.14
N ALA A 73 -6.67 -13.73 16.23
CA ALA A 73 -7.25 -14.79 15.40
C ALA A 73 -8.78 -14.82 15.52
N LYS A 74 -9.29 -14.85 16.74
CA LYS A 74 -10.74 -14.87 17.02
C LYS A 74 -11.46 -13.64 16.47
N ILE A 75 -10.93 -12.43 16.74
CA ILE A 75 -11.58 -11.16 16.36
C ILE A 75 -11.51 -10.95 14.85
N LEU A 76 -10.39 -11.30 14.23
CA LEU A 76 -10.12 -11.02 12.81
C LEU A 76 -10.53 -12.16 11.88
N GLY A 77 -11.01 -13.29 12.42
CA GLY A 77 -11.55 -14.41 11.63
C GLY A 77 -10.50 -15.33 11.02
N TRP A 78 -9.35 -15.52 11.69
CA TRP A 78 -8.33 -16.49 11.31
C TRP A 78 -8.57 -17.83 12.00
N GLU A 79 -8.38 -18.94 11.28
CA GLU A 79 -8.63 -20.27 11.83
C GLU A 79 -7.65 -20.65 12.94
N ARG A 80 -6.37 -20.29 12.78
CA ARG A 80 -5.31 -20.67 13.72
C ARG A 80 -4.49 -19.45 14.17
N ALA A 81 -4.07 -19.47 15.43
CA ALA A 81 -3.07 -18.55 15.99
C ALA A 81 -1.71 -19.26 16.07
N VAL A 82 -0.67 -18.65 15.53
CA VAL A 82 0.70 -19.18 15.50
C VAL A 82 1.65 -18.18 16.16
N THR A 83 2.65 -18.65 16.90
CA THR A 83 3.63 -17.77 17.56
C THR A 83 5.02 -17.81 16.94
N ASP A 84 5.30 -18.84 16.14
CA ASP A 84 6.54 -18.97 15.37
C ASP A 84 6.24 -18.88 13.86
N TRP A 85 6.72 -17.82 13.23
CA TRP A 85 6.52 -17.63 11.78
C TRP A 85 7.23 -18.71 10.93
N LYS A 86 8.28 -19.39 11.47
CA LYS A 86 8.96 -20.47 10.77
C LYS A 86 8.05 -21.67 10.54
N ALA A 87 7.13 -21.93 11.47
CA ALA A 87 6.12 -22.96 11.32
C ALA A 87 5.19 -22.72 10.11
N ILE A 88 4.93 -21.44 9.75
CA ILE A 88 4.17 -21.09 8.54
C ILE A 88 4.94 -21.48 7.28
N MET A 89 6.26 -21.33 7.27
CA MET A 89 7.09 -21.63 6.10
C MET A 89 7.11 -23.13 5.80
N THR A 90 7.05 -23.97 6.83
CA THR A 90 7.04 -25.43 6.70
C THR A 90 5.65 -26.05 6.55
N ASP A 91 4.57 -25.26 6.72
CA ASP A 91 3.20 -25.74 6.57
C ASP A 91 2.83 -25.88 5.07
N PRO A 92 2.65 -27.12 4.56
CA PRO A 92 2.34 -27.35 3.15
C PRO A 92 0.94 -26.85 2.75
N LEU A 93 0.08 -26.56 3.71
CA LEU A 93 -1.27 -26.08 3.47
C LEU A 93 -1.35 -24.56 3.27
N ILE A 94 -0.25 -23.82 3.41
CA ILE A 94 -0.20 -22.38 3.19
C ILE A 94 0.32 -22.08 1.79
N ASP A 95 -0.46 -21.36 0.99
CA ASP A 95 -0.10 -20.91 -0.37
C ASP A 95 0.50 -19.51 -0.36
N ILE A 96 0.00 -18.62 0.51
CA ILE A 96 0.33 -17.19 0.55
C ILE A 96 0.81 -16.80 1.95
N VAL A 97 1.88 -16.03 2.01
CA VAL A 97 2.37 -15.37 3.23
C VAL A 97 2.22 -13.86 3.06
N ASP A 98 1.47 -13.25 3.99
CA ASP A 98 1.26 -11.81 4.07
C ASP A 98 2.04 -11.23 5.25
N ILE A 99 3.03 -10.36 4.99
CA ILE A 99 4.00 -9.86 5.96
C ILE A 99 3.65 -8.44 6.36
N CYS A 100 3.15 -8.28 7.59
CA CYS A 100 2.68 -7.02 8.19
C CYS A 100 3.45 -6.66 9.47
N THR A 101 4.72 -7.00 9.52
CA THR A 101 5.61 -6.84 10.69
C THR A 101 6.40 -5.53 10.64
N PRO A 102 7.22 -5.19 11.65
CA PRO A 102 8.22 -4.14 11.53
C PRO A 102 9.27 -4.46 10.45
N ASN A 103 9.86 -3.41 9.86
CA ASN A 103 10.67 -3.47 8.66
C ASN A 103 11.90 -4.40 8.77
N ASP A 104 12.48 -4.53 9.97
CA ASP A 104 13.67 -5.36 10.25
C ASP A 104 13.44 -6.86 10.04
N SER A 105 12.21 -7.29 9.98
CA SER A 105 11.85 -8.70 9.79
C SER A 105 11.34 -9.05 8.38
N HIS A 106 11.09 -8.06 7.52
CA HIS A 106 10.57 -8.28 6.17
C HIS A 106 11.48 -9.21 5.35
N ALA A 107 12.79 -8.92 5.35
CA ALA A 107 13.73 -9.66 4.51
C ALA A 107 13.83 -11.14 4.90
N GLU A 108 13.98 -11.45 6.20
CA GLU A 108 14.08 -12.83 6.67
C GLU A 108 12.82 -13.62 6.34
N MET A 109 11.65 -13.06 6.64
CA MET A 109 10.36 -13.72 6.41
C MET A 109 10.06 -13.91 4.92
N ALA A 110 10.30 -12.89 4.10
CA ALA A 110 10.07 -12.98 2.65
C ALA A 110 11.02 -13.99 1.97
N ILE A 111 12.30 -14.02 2.38
CA ILE A 111 13.25 -15.01 1.87
C ILE A 111 12.85 -16.43 2.30
N GLY A 112 12.39 -16.60 3.55
CA GLY A 112 11.86 -17.86 4.05
C GLY A 112 10.66 -18.36 3.26
N ALA A 113 9.67 -17.47 3.02
CA ALA A 113 8.48 -17.77 2.23
C ALA A 113 8.84 -18.12 0.77
N ALA A 114 9.75 -17.37 0.14
CA ALA A 114 10.22 -17.66 -1.21
C ALA A 114 10.86 -19.05 -1.31
N ARG A 115 11.77 -19.41 -0.37
CA ARG A 115 12.40 -20.72 -0.31
C ARG A 115 11.41 -21.87 -0.13
N ALA A 116 10.31 -21.60 0.56
CA ALA A 116 9.20 -22.52 0.76
C ALA A 116 8.20 -22.56 -0.42
N GLY A 117 8.47 -21.84 -1.51
CA GLY A 117 7.61 -21.82 -2.71
C GLY A 117 6.29 -21.06 -2.53
N LYS A 118 6.15 -20.23 -1.49
CA LYS A 118 4.90 -19.52 -1.19
C LYS A 118 4.84 -18.16 -1.89
N ALA A 119 3.66 -17.75 -2.34
CA ALA A 119 3.42 -16.38 -2.82
C ALA A 119 3.51 -15.38 -1.67
N ILE A 120 3.98 -14.15 -1.94
CA ILE A 120 4.34 -13.20 -0.88
C ILE A 120 3.72 -11.84 -1.14
N LEU A 121 2.93 -11.36 -0.18
CA LEU A 121 2.58 -9.96 -0.04
C LEU A 121 3.38 -9.39 1.13
N CYS A 122 4.09 -8.28 0.94
CA CYS A 122 4.92 -7.67 1.97
C CYS A 122 4.58 -6.19 2.13
N GLU A 123 4.46 -5.74 3.37
CA GLU A 123 4.30 -4.33 3.67
C GLU A 123 5.50 -3.49 3.20
N LYS A 124 5.23 -2.20 3.01
CA LYS A 124 6.23 -1.18 2.66
C LYS A 124 6.89 -0.59 3.93
N PRO A 125 8.10 -0.02 3.83
CA PRO A 125 9.03 -0.19 2.72
C PRO A 125 9.44 -1.66 2.58
N LEU A 126 9.87 -2.07 1.39
CA LEU A 126 10.20 -3.48 1.14
C LEU A 126 11.21 -4.03 2.14
N ALA A 127 12.22 -3.24 2.49
CA ALA A 127 13.30 -3.59 3.41
C ALA A 127 13.84 -2.34 4.11
N ARG A 128 14.77 -2.50 5.06
CA ARG A 128 15.45 -1.37 5.71
C ARG A 128 16.47 -0.70 4.81
N ASP A 129 17.08 -1.47 3.92
CA ASP A 129 18.16 -1.02 3.03
C ASP A 129 18.13 -1.77 1.68
N VAL A 130 18.99 -1.31 0.76
CA VAL A 130 19.12 -1.88 -0.59
C VAL A 130 19.68 -3.31 -0.57
N ALA A 131 20.55 -3.65 0.38
CA ALA A 131 21.16 -4.98 0.45
C ALA A 131 20.11 -6.04 0.83
N GLU A 132 19.26 -5.73 1.81
CA GLU A 132 18.12 -6.58 2.18
C GLU A 132 17.15 -6.73 1.00
N ALA A 133 16.73 -5.61 0.38
CA ALA A 133 15.83 -5.63 -0.76
C ALA A 133 16.37 -6.46 -1.93
N ARG A 134 17.67 -6.38 -2.25
CA ARG A 134 18.33 -7.22 -3.28
C ARG A 134 18.21 -8.70 -2.94
N ARG A 135 18.53 -9.11 -1.69
CA ARG A 135 18.39 -10.51 -1.25
C ARG A 135 16.97 -11.03 -1.40
N MET A 136 15.95 -10.19 -1.08
CA MET A 136 14.54 -10.53 -1.26
C MET A 136 14.21 -10.75 -2.73
N VAL A 137 14.62 -9.82 -3.62
CA VAL A 137 14.43 -9.94 -5.08
C VAL A 137 15.08 -11.21 -5.62
N ASP A 138 16.32 -11.51 -5.21
CA ASP A 138 17.04 -12.70 -5.66
C ASP A 138 16.36 -13.99 -5.19
N ALA A 139 15.80 -13.99 -3.99
CA ALA A 139 15.08 -15.15 -3.44
C ALA A 139 13.79 -15.42 -4.24
N VAL A 140 12.95 -14.40 -4.49
CA VAL A 140 11.70 -14.58 -5.24
C VAL A 140 11.95 -14.91 -6.72
N LYS A 141 13.01 -14.38 -7.32
CA LYS A 141 13.42 -14.73 -8.70
C LYS A 141 13.85 -16.20 -8.81
N ARG A 142 14.70 -16.67 -7.87
CA ARG A 142 15.14 -18.08 -7.86
C ARG A 142 13.97 -19.05 -7.64
N ALA A 143 13.08 -18.69 -6.71
CA ALA A 143 11.91 -19.52 -6.38
C ALA A 143 10.77 -19.41 -7.42
N ARG A 144 10.79 -18.38 -8.29
CA ARG A 144 9.73 -18.08 -9.27
C ARG A 144 8.35 -17.92 -8.63
N VAL A 145 8.28 -17.37 -7.43
CA VAL A 145 7.03 -17.14 -6.70
C VAL A 145 6.44 -15.78 -7.00
N ALA A 146 5.11 -15.70 -7.01
CA ALA A 146 4.40 -14.43 -7.08
C ALA A 146 4.72 -13.58 -5.84
N ASN A 147 5.00 -12.29 -6.05
CA ASN A 147 5.38 -11.39 -4.98
C ASN A 147 4.90 -9.97 -5.25
N MET A 148 4.51 -9.25 -4.21
CA MET A 148 4.06 -7.87 -4.29
C MET A 148 4.45 -7.09 -3.03
N VAL A 149 4.81 -5.81 -3.20
CA VAL A 149 4.94 -4.84 -2.11
C VAL A 149 3.62 -4.10 -1.94
N CYS A 150 3.15 -3.94 -0.71
CA CYS A 150 1.88 -3.30 -0.42
C CYS A 150 1.96 -1.76 -0.50
N HIS A 151 2.22 -1.23 -1.70
CA HIS A 151 2.02 0.19 -2.02
C HIS A 151 0.54 0.42 -2.38
N ASN A 152 -0.31 0.31 -1.37
CA ASN A 152 -1.77 0.31 -1.49
C ASN A 152 -2.34 1.59 -2.16
N TYR A 153 -1.67 2.74 -2.03
CA TYR A 153 -2.17 3.99 -2.59
C TYR A 153 -2.18 4.02 -4.13
N ARG A 154 -1.41 3.18 -4.82
CA ARG A 154 -1.59 2.97 -6.28
C ARG A 154 -3.00 2.49 -6.65
N ARG A 155 -3.72 1.88 -5.69
CA ARG A 155 -5.05 1.27 -5.84
C ARG A 155 -6.18 2.07 -5.21
N VAL A 156 -5.91 3.28 -4.79
CA VAL A 156 -6.96 4.27 -4.53
C VAL A 156 -7.59 4.61 -5.88
N PRO A 157 -8.92 4.51 -6.04
CA PRO A 157 -9.57 4.74 -7.34
C PRO A 157 -9.18 6.03 -8.03
N ALA A 158 -9.10 7.15 -7.29
CA ALA A 158 -8.69 8.44 -7.85
C ALA A 158 -7.22 8.42 -8.35
N VAL A 159 -6.32 7.71 -7.66
CA VAL A 159 -4.92 7.55 -8.09
C VAL A 159 -4.82 6.62 -9.30
N ALA A 160 -5.59 5.54 -9.31
CA ALA A 160 -5.64 4.63 -10.45
C ALA A 160 -6.25 5.30 -11.69
N LEU A 161 -7.29 6.13 -11.51
CA LEU A 161 -7.86 6.96 -12.58
C LEU A 161 -6.83 7.97 -13.10
N ALA A 162 -6.12 8.67 -12.21
CA ALA A 162 -5.04 9.58 -12.61
C ALA A 162 -4.00 8.87 -13.49
N LYS A 163 -3.62 7.63 -13.14
CA LYS A 163 -2.70 6.83 -13.96
C LYS A 163 -3.29 6.49 -15.33
N GLN A 164 -4.56 6.08 -15.41
CA GLN A 164 -5.23 5.82 -16.68
C GLN A 164 -5.27 7.06 -17.57
N MET A 165 -5.61 8.23 -17.02
CA MET A 165 -5.63 9.51 -17.76
C MET A 165 -4.25 9.91 -18.28
N ILE A 166 -3.20 9.69 -17.48
CA ILE A 166 -1.80 9.92 -17.90
C ILE A 166 -1.43 8.99 -19.06
N ASP A 167 -1.70 7.70 -18.92
CA ASP A 167 -1.37 6.69 -19.94
C ASP A 167 -2.16 6.89 -21.23
N ALA A 168 -3.41 7.33 -21.14
CA ALA A 168 -4.24 7.72 -22.28
C ALA A 168 -3.77 9.04 -22.95
N GLY A 169 -2.87 9.78 -22.30
CA GLY A 169 -2.37 11.06 -22.83
C GLY A 169 -3.34 12.24 -22.70
N GLU A 170 -4.33 12.15 -21.82
CA GLU A 170 -5.32 13.21 -21.61
C GLU A 170 -4.71 14.53 -21.14
N MET A 171 -3.58 14.45 -20.40
CA MET A 171 -2.79 15.60 -19.97
C MET A 171 -1.76 16.05 -21.01
N GLY A 172 -1.70 15.40 -22.19
CA GLY A 172 -0.58 15.48 -23.10
C GLY A 172 0.56 14.52 -22.71
N ARG A 173 1.61 14.47 -23.55
CA ARG A 173 2.69 13.48 -23.37
C ARG A 173 3.90 14.00 -22.61
N ARG A 174 4.00 15.31 -22.39
CA ARG A 174 5.15 15.93 -21.73
C ARG A 174 4.76 16.43 -20.35
N ILE A 175 5.17 15.69 -19.32
CA ILE A 175 5.04 16.11 -17.93
C ILE A 175 6.17 17.08 -17.60
N TYR A 176 5.87 18.17 -16.91
CA TYR A 176 6.81 19.18 -16.48
C TYR A 176 7.17 19.05 -15.01
N HIS A 177 6.15 18.84 -14.16
CA HIS A 177 6.31 18.81 -12.71
C HIS A 177 5.52 17.68 -12.07
N PHE A 178 6.10 17.11 -11.02
CA PHE A 178 5.43 16.34 -10.01
C PHE A 178 5.79 16.92 -8.63
N ARG A 179 4.78 17.34 -7.89
CA ARG A 179 4.91 17.81 -6.53
C ARG A 179 4.09 16.92 -5.63
N ALA A 180 4.66 16.47 -4.50
CA ALA A 180 3.90 15.71 -3.52
C ALA A 180 4.35 16.02 -2.11
N ARG A 181 3.40 15.96 -1.19
CA ARG A 181 3.65 16.08 0.23
C ARG A 181 2.92 14.98 0.98
N TYR A 182 3.61 14.38 1.97
CA TYR A 182 2.96 13.52 2.94
C TYR A 182 3.25 14.05 4.35
N ALA A 183 2.23 14.65 4.95
CA ALA A 183 2.32 15.35 6.22
C ALA A 183 1.46 14.68 7.29
N GLN A 184 2.06 14.42 8.44
CA GLN A 184 1.43 13.88 9.65
C GLN A 184 1.94 14.63 10.89
N ASP A 185 1.28 14.47 12.05
CA ASP A 185 1.69 15.14 13.30
C ASP A 185 1.82 14.20 14.51
N TRP A 186 1.74 12.89 14.30
CA TRP A 186 1.58 11.93 15.40
C TRP A 186 2.79 11.80 16.34
N ILE A 187 3.98 12.27 15.94
CA ILE A 187 5.16 12.36 16.82
C ILE A 187 5.58 13.80 17.13
N ALA A 188 4.77 14.80 16.76
CA ALA A 188 5.11 16.20 16.96
C ALA A 188 5.08 16.63 18.44
N ASP A 189 4.46 15.84 19.33
CA ASP A 189 4.60 16.00 20.77
C ASP A 189 5.98 15.51 21.21
N GLU A 190 6.75 16.38 21.88
CA GLU A 190 8.08 16.04 22.39
C GLU A 190 8.05 14.94 23.45
N ASN A 191 6.92 14.79 24.18
CA ASN A 191 6.69 13.74 25.16
C ASN A 191 6.26 12.40 24.56
N PHE A 192 6.00 12.33 23.23
CA PHE A 192 5.69 11.07 22.58
C PHE A 192 6.83 10.05 22.80
N PRO A 193 6.55 8.82 23.25
CA PRO A 193 7.58 7.87 23.65
C PRO A 193 8.40 7.36 22.46
N LEU A 194 9.62 6.87 22.75
CA LEU A 194 10.43 6.20 21.76
C LEU A 194 9.78 4.89 21.34
N VAL A 195 9.39 4.81 20.08
CA VAL A 195 8.86 3.61 19.44
C VAL A 195 9.81 3.10 18.38
N TRP A 196 9.62 1.86 17.92
CA TRP A 196 10.49 1.24 16.92
C TRP A 196 10.67 2.05 15.61
N ARG A 197 9.63 2.82 15.21
CA ARG A 197 9.67 3.71 14.03
C ARG A 197 10.63 4.90 14.19
N LEU A 198 11.19 5.09 15.37
CA LEU A 198 12.16 6.14 15.69
C LEU A 198 13.57 5.59 15.89
N GLN A 199 13.79 4.33 15.51
CA GLN A 199 15.05 3.62 15.65
C GLN A 199 15.48 3.02 14.30
N SER A 200 16.60 3.49 13.75
CA SER A 200 17.11 3.09 12.42
C SER A 200 17.36 1.59 12.31
N LYS A 201 17.82 0.96 13.39
CA LYS A 201 18.05 -0.50 13.44
C LYS A 201 16.80 -1.32 13.09
N VAL A 202 15.60 -0.81 13.38
CA VAL A 202 14.33 -1.50 13.12
C VAL A 202 13.62 -0.93 11.91
N ALA A 203 13.55 0.41 11.82
CA ALA A 203 12.79 1.09 10.79
C ALA A 203 13.57 1.32 9.47
N GLY A 204 14.91 1.37 9.53
CA GLY A 204 15.77 1.80 8.42
C GLY A 204 15.91 3.31 8.37
N SER A 205 14.82 4.04 8.18
CA SER A 205 14.75 5.51 8.19
C SER A 205 13.46 5.99 8.87
N GLY A 206 13.30 7.30 9.02
CA GLY A 206 12.18 7.93 9.70
C GLY A 206 10.99 8.26 8.80
N ALA A 207 10.64 9.55 8.71
CA ALA A 207 9.59 10.03 7.82
C ALA A 207 9.83 9.63 6.36
N LEU A 208 11.10 9.61 5.94
CA LEU A 208 11.50 9.17 4.61
C LEU A 208 11.00 7.76 4.28
N GLY A 209 11.30 6.76 5.10
CA GLY A 209 10.90 5.36 4.87
C GLY A 209 9.44 5.10 5.23
N ASP A 210 8.92 5.75 6.27
CA ASP A 210 7.55 5.51 6.74
C ASP A 210 6.51 6.08 5.77
N ILE A 211 6.63 7.36 5.41
CA ILE A 211 5.66 8.07 4.57
C ILE A 211 6.25 8.56 3.25
N GLY A 212 7.54 8.91 3.20
CA GLY A 212 8.23 9.28 1.95
C GLY A 212 8.23 8.17 0.92
N ALA A 213 8.34 6.89 1.34
CA ALA A 213 8.25 5.73 0.46
C ALA A 213 6.98 5.73 -0.41
N HIS A 214 5.84 6.16 0.12
CA HIS A 214 4.59 6.23 -0.62
C HIS A 214 4.62 7.29 -1.73
N ILE A 215 5.10 8.51 -1.44
CA ILE A 215 5.15 9.58 -2.45
C ILE A 215 6.24 9.35 -3.49
N ILE A 216 7.35 8.69 -3.13
CA ILE A 216 8.37 8.24 -4.09
C ILE A 216 7.80 7.14 -4.99
N ASP A 217 7.07 6.20 -4.43
CA ASP A 217 6.41 5.15 -5.19
C ASP A 217 5.37 5.72 -6.16
N LEU A 218 4.53 6.66 -5.71
CA LEU A 218 3.55 7.35 -6.56
C LEU A 218 4.23 8.18 -7.66
N ALA A 219 5.34 8.88 -7.36
CA ALA A 219 6.11 9.60 -8.36
C ALA A 219 6.60 8.67 -9.48
N ARG A 220 7.17 7.52 -9.10
CA ARG A 220 7.63 6.49 -10.07
C ARG A 220 6.46 5.86 -10.83
N PHE A 221 5.35 5.59 -10.16
CA PHE A 221 4.17 4.99 -10.77
C PHE A 221 3.49 5.91 -11.78
N LEU A 222 3.33 7.19 -11.43
CA LEU A 222 2.58 8.16 -12.25
C LEU A 222 3.42 8.82 -13.34
N VAL A 223 4.72 9.07 -13.07
CA VAL A 223 5.57 9.88 -13.97
C VAL A 223 6.71 9.08 -14.57
N GLY A 224 7.30 8.15 -13.81
CA GLY A 224 8.40 7.32 -14.30
C GLY A 224 9.63 7.35 -13.38
N GLU A 225 10.73 6.78 -13.86
CA GLU A 225 11.95 6.61 -13.06
C GLU A 225 12.69 7.94 -12.86
N LEU A 226 13.29 8.09 -11.68
CA LEU A 226 14.10 9.26 -11.32
C LEU A 226 15.50 9.16 -11.94
N ALA A 227 16.04 10.31 -12.32
CA ALA A 227 17.40 10.48 -12.84
C ALA A 227 18.36 11.06 -11.78
N GLY A 228 17.86 11.85 -10.83
CA GLY A 228 18.65 12.48 -9.79
C GLY A 228 17.78 13.11 -8.71
N VAL A 229 18.27 13.10 -7.45
CA VAL A 229 17.64 13.79 -6.33
C VAL A 229 18.68 14.44 -5.43
N SER A 230 18.28 15.54 -4.76
CA SER A 230 18.98 16.15 -3.63
C SER A 230 17.97 16.36 -2.51
N ALA A 231 18.41 16.23 -1.25
CA ALA A 231 17.51 16.28 -0.13
C ALA A 231 18.11 17.00 1.08
N VAL A 232 17.24 17.53 1.93
CA VAL A 232 17.56 17.99 3.28
C VAL A 232 16.66 17.23 4.23
N SER A 233 17.24 16.66 5.28
CA SER A 233 16.51 15.94 6.32
C SER A 233 16.87 16.46 7.70
N GLU A 234 15.93 16.37 8.66
CA GLU A 234 16.15 16.81 10.04
C GLU A 234 15.44 15.86 11.03
N THR A 235 16.09 15.70 12.19
CA THR A 235 15.52 15.07 13.38
C THR A 235 15.30 16.17 14.42
N PHE A 236 14.05 16.59 14.63
CA PHE A 236 13.75 17.73 15.53
C PHE A 236 13.88 17.33 17.00
N VAL A 237 13.39 16.15 17.39
CA VAL A 237 13.46 15.65 18.76
C VAL A 237 14.52 14.55 18.85
N LYS A 238 15.73 14.94 19.28
CA LYS A 238 16.93 14.07 19.29
C LYS A 238 16.88 12.93 20.33
N LYS A 239 16.09 13.05 21.41
CA LYS A 239 15.96 12.05 22.48
C LYS A 239 14.51 11.95 22.93
N ARG A 240 14.06 10.72 23.23
CA ARG A 240 12.72 10.44 23.74
C ARG A 240 12.77 9.40 24.86
N LEU A 241 11.74 9.40 25.71
CA LEU A 241 11.59 8.41 26.78
C LEU A 241 11.23 7.04 26.20
N THR A 242 11.95 6.03 26.61
CA THR A 242 11.58 4.62 26.38
C THR A 242 10.40 4.23 27.29
N LYS A 243 9.85 3.03 27.07
CA LYS A 243 8.83 2.45 27.97
C LYS A 243 9.30 2.36 29.43
N ASN A 244 10.60 2.21 29.66
CA ASN A 244 11.21 2.14 30.99
C ASN A 244 11.59 3.54 31.54
N ARG A 245 11.08 4.61 30.93
CA ARG A 245 11.33 6.02 31.32
C ARG A 245 12.80 6.45 31.26
N GLN A 246 13.60 5.81 30.43
CA GLN A 246 15.00 6.18 30.15
C GLN A 246 15.05 7.01 28.87
N LEU A 247 15.84 8.09 28.86
CA LEU A 247 16.08 8.87 27.64
C LEU A 247 16.96 8.04 26.69
N ALA A 248 16.51 7.86 25.45
CA ALA A 248 17.31 7.23 24.41
C ALA A 248 17.26 8.07 23.12
N ARG A 249 18.29 7.92 22.29
CA ARG A 249 18.46 8.68 21.04
C ARG A 249 17.42 8.27 20.00
N VAL A 250 16.88 9.27 19.29
CA VAL A 250 16.21 9.12 18.00
C VAL A 250 17.27 9.24 16.93
N ASP A 251 17.39 8.25 16.05
CA ASP A 251 18.45 8.16 15.05
C ASP A 251 17.89 8.02 13.62
N VAL A 252 16.66 8.54 13.41
CA VAL A 252 15.99 8.63 12.11
C VAL A 252 15.47 10.03 11.88
N ASP A 253 15.19 10.37 10.65
CA ASP A 253 14.62 11.65 10.23
C ASP A 253 13.16 11.83 10.71
N ASP A 254 12.82 13.05 11.11
CA ASP A 254 11.43 13.46 11.40
C ASP A 254 10.78 14.14 10.22
N ALA A 255 11.60 14.77 9.36
CA ALA A 255 11.18 15.39 8.12
C ALA A 255 12.28 15.32 7.06
N VAL A 256 11.85 15.28 5.79
CA VAL A 256 12.73 15.34 4.61
C VAL A 256 12.05 16.13 3.51
N SER A 257 12.82 17.02 2.87
CA SER A 257 12.46 17.71 1.63
C SER A 257 13.38 17.29 0.51
N VAL A 258 12.82 16.97 -0.64
CA VAL A 258 13.55 16.41 -1.78
C VAL A 258 13.23 17.20 -3.03
N ILE A 259 14.26 17.57 -3.78
CA ILE A 259 14.16 18.07 -5.15
C ILE A 259 14.84 17.07 -6.08
N GLY A 260 14.36 16.95 -7.31
CA GLY A 260 14.94 15.99 -8.24
C GLY A 260 14.47 16.14 -9.68
N LYS A 261 14.92 15.21 -10.51
CA LYS A 261 14.58 15.15 -11.92
C LYS A 261 14.24 13.72 -12.33
N PHE A 262 13.20 13.58 -13.13
CA PHE A 262 12.86 12.31 -13.77
C PHE A 262 13.71 12.08 -15.02
N ARG A 263 13.85 10.84 -15.46
CA ARG A 263 14.54 10.50 -16.71
C ARG A 263 13.89 11.14 -17.96
N ASN A 264 12.58 11.37 -17.92
CA ASN A 264 11.83 12.08 -18.96
C ASN A 264 12.00 13.61 -18.92
N GLY A 265 12.78 14.13 -17.97
CA GLY A 265 13.11 15.56 -17.82
C GLY A 265 12.18 16.35 -16.91
N ALA A 266 11.09 15.76 -16.40
CA ALA A 266 10.20 16.43 -15.44
C ALA A 266 10.92 16.72 -14.11
N ILE A 267 10.47 17.77 -13.40
CA ILE A 267 11.02 18.18 -12.10
C ILE A 267 10.19 17.53 -10.98
N LEU A 268 10.89 17.06 -9.95
CA LEU A 268 10.34 16.47 -8.74
C LEU A 268 10.50 17.43 -7.56
N ASN A 269 9.44 17.59 -6.75
CA ASN A 269 9.49 18.17 -5.42
C ASN A 269 8.69 17.30 -4.45
N LEU A 270 9.32 16.82 -3.38
CA LEU A 270 8.68 16.01 -2.36
C LEU A 270 8.93 16.58 -0.97
N GLU A 271 7.94 16.40 -0.09
CA GLU A 271 8.07 16.65 1.34
C GLU A 271 7.44 15.48 2.10
N ALA A 272 8.17 14.89 3.04
CA ALA A 272 7.63 13.91 3.98
C ALA A 272 7.96 14.35 5.40
N THR A 273 6.94 14.58 6.24
CA THR A 273 7.13 15.04 7.62
C THR A 273 6.10 14.43 8.57
N ARG A 274 6.55 14.08 9.78
CA ARG A 274 5.69 13.61 10.87
C ARG A 274 5.52 14.69 11.96
N PHE A 275 5.91 15.95 11.65
CA PHE A 275 5.88 17.11 12.55
C PHE A 275 4.98 18.25 12.07
N ALA A 276 4.11 18.01 11.10
CA ALA A 276 3.17 19.01 10.59
C ALA A 276 1.91 19.07 11.46
N ARG A 277 1.97 19.80 12.60
CA ARG A 277 0.84 19.93 13.53
C ARG A 277 -0.44 20.35 12.80
N GLY A 278 -1.54 19.62 13.05
CA GLY A 278 -2.84 19.81 12.39
C GLY A 278 -3.04 18.94 11.14
N ARG A 279 -2.01 18.25 10.61
CA ARG A 279 -2.14 17.28 9.51
C ARG A 279 -2.12 15.86 10.05
N LYS A 280 -3.22 15.12 9.82
CA LYS A 280 -3.36 13.77 10.38
C LYS A 280 -2.85 12.68 9.44
N ASN A 281 -3.20 12.78 8.16
CA ASN A 281 -2.76 11.81 7.14
C ASN A 281 -2.79 12.43 5.72
N GLN A 282 -2.28 13.65 5.58
CA GLN A 282 -2.37 14.41 4.35
C GLN A 282 -1.28 13.99 3.36
N LEU A 283 -1.63 13.10 2.45
CA LEU A 283 -0.86 12.85 1.24
C LEU A 283 -1.50 13.62 0.08
N THR A 284 -0.75 14.51 -0.53
CA THR A 284 -1.18 15.25 -1.71
C THR A 284 -0.19 15.08 -2.84
N PHE A 285 -0.65 15.11 -4.08
CA PHE A 285 0.22 15.34 -5.23
C PHE A 285 -0.44 16.25 -6.27
N GLU A 286 0.40 16.91 -7.05
CA GLU A 286 0.02 17.66 -8.25
C GLU A 286 0.98 17.35 -9.39
N ILE A 287 0.41 17.10 -10.58
CA ILE A 287 1.14 16.82 -11.82
C ILE A 287 0.77 17.88 -12.84
N ASN A 288 1.75 18.54 -13.43
CA ASN A 288 1.51 19.51 -14.48
C ASN A 288 2.19 19.01 -15.78
N ALA A 289 1.42 18.99 -16.86
CA ALA A 289 1.87 18.56 -18.18
C ALA A 289 1.51 19.60 -19.25
N ASN A 290 1.91 19.33 -20.48
CA ASN A 290 1.77 20.33 -21.56
C ASN A 290 0.34 20.59 -22.02
N ARG A 291 -0.64 19.74 -21.63
CA ARG A 291 -2.06 19.91 -22.02
C ARG A 291 -3.03 19.77 -20.84
N GLY A 292 -2.55 19.48 -19.65
CA GLY A 292 -3.41 19.32 -18.49
C GLY A 292 -2.63 19.22 -17.17
N SER A 293 -3.40 19.21 -16.08
CA SER A 293 -2.88 19.02 -14.73
C SER A 293 -3.81 18.13 -13.93
N LEU A 294 -3.24 17.34 -13.02
CA LEU A 294 -3.98 16.53 -12.05
C LEU A 294 -3.56 16.90 -10.64
N ALA A 295 -4.51 16.96 -9.70
CA ALA A 295 -4.21 17.12 -8.29
C ALA A 295 -5.08 16.16 -7.45
N PHE A 296 -4.50 15.64 -6.37
CA PHE A 296 -5.12 14.67 -5.47
C PHE A 296 -4.80 14.97 -4.02
N ASN A 297 -5.76 14.69 -3.13
CA ASN A 297 -5.61 14.74 -1.69
C ASN A 297 -6.19 13.48 -1.05
N LEU A 298 -5.39 12.73 -0.29
CA LEU A 298 -5.82 11.49 0.37
C LEU A 298 -6.91 11.72 1.44
N GLU A 299 -6.94 12.90 2.06
CA GLU A 299 -8.01 13.26 3.02
C GLU A 299 -9.37 13.47 2.32
N GLU A 300 -9.35 13.57 0.99
CA GLU A 300 -10.52 13.62 0.10
C GLU A 300 -10.45 12.47 -0.93
N ILE A 301 -10.21 11.26 -0.45
CA ILE A 301 -9.78 10.06 -1.19
C ILE A 301 -10.60 9.74 -2.45
N ASN A 302 -11.86 10.18 -2.50
CA ASN A 302 -12.78 9.93 -3.63
C ASN A 302 -12.79 11.06 -4.66
N ARG A 303 -11.88 12.03 -4.59
CA ARG A 303 -11.85 13.20 -5.46
C ARG A 303 -10.54 13.27 -6.23
N LEU A 304 -10.65 13.60 -7.52
CA LEU A 304 -9.52 13.92 -8.40
C LEU A 304 -9.79 15.25 -9.07
N HIS A 305 -8.85 16.18 -9.00
CA HIS A 305 -8.95 17.45 -9.70
C HIS A 305 -8.22 17.37 -11.03
N PHE A 306 -8.88 17.80 -12.10
CA PHE A 306 -8.34 17.79 -13.46
C PHE A 306 -8.49 19.14 -14.14
N TYR A 307 -7.42 19.66 -14.68
CA TYR A 307 -7.40 20.81 -15.57
C TYR A 307 -7.09 20.37 -17.00
N ASN A 308 -7.88 20.83 -17.98
CA ASN A 308 -7.64 20.58 -19.41
C ASN A 308 -7.40 21.90 -20.15
N ALA A 309 -6.25 22.03 -20.80
CA ALA A 309 -5.89 23.21 -21.56
C ALA A 309 -6.78 23.45 -22.80
N ASN A 310 -7.50 22.43 -23.27
CA ASN A 310 -8.43 22.52 -24.41
C ASN A 310 -9.81 23.06 -24.04
N ASP A 311 -10.10 23.18 -22.73
CA ASP A 311 -11.39 23.76 -22.30
C ASP A 311 -11.51 25.22 -22.76
N PRO A 312 -12.73 25.72 -23.03
CA PRO A 312 -12.95 27.12 -23.38
C PRO A 312 -12.38 28.09 -22.34
N LYS A 313 -11.72 29.16 -22.78
CA LYS A 313 -10.99 30.07 -21.87
C LYS A 313 -11.83 30.62 -20.72
N HIS A 314 -13.11 30.91 -20.96
CA HIS A 314 -14.01 31.50 -19.94
C HIS A 314 -14.51 30.51 -18.88
N THR A 315 -14.37 29.20 -19.10
CA THR A 315 -14.73 28.12 -18.15
C THR A 315 -13.54 27.29 -17.72
N ARG A 316 -12.34 27.64 -18.20
CA ARG A 316 -11.13 26.89 -17.94
C ARG A 316 -10.69 27.02 -16.49
N GLY A 317 -10.59 25.89 -15.80
CA GLY A 317 -10.17 25.79 -14.41
C GLY A 317 -10.00 24.33 -14.02
N PHE A 318 -9.57 24.07 -12.79
CA PHE A 318 -9.65 22.74 -12.24
C PHE A 318 -11.14 22.35 -12.08
N ARG A 319 -11.51 21.22 -12.68
CA ARG A 319 -12.78 20.53 -12.37
C ARG A 319 -12.52 19.44 -11.35
N GLU A 320 -13.48 19.22 -10.47
CA GLU A 320 -13.48 18.10 -9.54
C GLU A 320 -14.19 16.90 -10.19
N ILE A 321 -13.57 15.74 -10.12
CA ILE A 321 -14.13 14.45 -10.51
C ILE A 321 -14.39 13.67 -9.22
N ILE A 322 -15.66 13.39 -8.92
CA ILE A 322 -16.03 12.46 -7.85
C ILE A 322 -15.88 11.06 -8.40
N VAL A 323 -14.86 10.34 -7.91
CA VAL A 323 -14.47 9.03 -8.45
C VAL A 323 -15.33 7.94 -7.83
N THR A 324 -16.61 7.93 -8.21
CA THR A 324 -17.66 7.00 -7.72
C THR A 324 -18.44 6.33 -8.84
N GLU A 325 -18.15 6.63 -10.12
CA GLU A 325 -18.83 5.98 -11.25
C GLU A 325 -18.40 4.52 -11.41
N SER A 326 -19.28 3.67 -11.90
CA SER A 326 -19.03 2.22 -12.03
C SER A 326 -17.89 1.87 -12.98
N ASN A 327 -17.56 2.75 -13.93
CA ASN A 327 -16.45 2.62 -14.87
C ASN A 327 -15.12 3.18 -14.32
N HIS A 328 -15.12 3.80 -13.15
CA HIS A 328 -13.88 4.19 -12.49
C HIS A 328 -13.16 2.94 -11.93
N PRO A 329 -11.82 2.96 -11.85
CA PRO A 329 -11.05 1.82 -11.37
C PRO A 329 -11.55 1.29 -10.02
N TYR A 330 -11.81 -0.01 -9.93
CA TYR A 330 -12.31 -0.74 -8.76
C TYR A 330 -13.74 -0.41 -8.29
N VAL A 331 -14.26 0.79 -8.60
CA VAL A 331 -15.49 1.31 -8.00
C VAL A 331 -16.71 0.48 -8.36
N GLY A 332 -16.80 -0.04 -9.59
CA GLY A 332 -17.93 -0.86 -10.04
C GLY A 332 -18.19 -2.14 -9.22
N ASN A 333 -17.27 -2.51 -8.33
CA ASN A 333 -17.44 -3.65 -7.42
C ASN A 333 -18.08 -3.26 -6.07
N TRP A 334 -18.31 -1.96 -5.82
CA TRP A 334 -18.74 -1.49 -4.52
C TRP A 334 -20.20 -1.04 -4.52
N TRP A 335 -20.42 0.24 -4.65
CA TRP A 335 -21.70 0.88 -4.40
C TRP A 335 -22.17 1.67 -5.64
N PRO A 336 -23.47 2.00 -5.75
CA PRO A 336 -23.93 2.93 -6.77
C PRO A 336 -23.22 4.28 -6.71
N PRO A 337 -23.15 5.04 -7.83
CA PRO A 337 -22.52 6.35 -7.89
C PRO A 337 -22.94 7.28 -6.74
N GLY A 338 -22.01 8.09 -6.26
CA GLY A 338 -22.22 9.02 -5.14
C GLY A 338 -21.90 8.42 -3.75
N HIS A 339 -21.77 7.10 -3.60
CA HIS A 339 -21.39 6.47 -2.34
C HIS A 339 -19.87 6.38 -2.24
N ILE A 340 -19.33 7.06 -1.25
CA ILE A 340 -17.88 7.14 -1.02
C ILE A 340 -17.31 5.88 -0.37
N ILE A 341 -16.05 5.59 -0.67
CA ILE A 341 -15.28 4.51 -0.04
C ILE A 341 -14.11 5.08 0.76
N GLY A 342 -13.54 4.29 1.67
CA GLY A 342 -12.53 4.74 2.62
C GLY A 342 -11.14 4.15 2.38
N TYR A 343 -10.24 4.46 3.30
CA TYR A 343 -8.83 4.06 3.32
C TYR A 343 -8.63 2.54 3.18
N GLU A 344 -9.45 1.74 3.87
CA GLU A 344 -9.35 0.27 3.89
C GLU A 344 -9.61 -0.36 2.53
N HIS A 345 -10.39 0.26 1.66
CA HIS A 345 -10.71 -0.26 0.33
C HIS A 345 -9.45 -0.38 -0.55
N SER A 346 -8.46 0.49 -0.37
CA SER A 346 -7.18 0.39 -1.09
C SER A 346 -6.44 -0.92 -0.82
N PHE A 347 -6.56 -1.48 0.38
CA PHE A 347 -6.03 -2.79 0.74
C PHE A 347 -6.87 -3.91 0.12
N VAL A 348 -8.20 -3.78 0.09
CA VAL A 348 -9.09 -4.76 -0.55
C VAL A 348 -8.75 -4.88 -2.04
N HIS A 349 -8.57 -3.74 -2.73
CA HIS A 349 -8.12 -3.71 -4.13
C HIS A 349 -6.75 -4.35 -4.31
N THR A 350 -5.84 -4.13 -3.36
CA THR A 350 -4.50 -4.74 -3.35
C THR A 350 -4.59 -6.26 -3.27
N ILE A 351 -5.40 -6.78 -2.35
CA ILE A 351 -5.63 -8.22 -2.21
C ILE A 351 -6.29 -8.81 -3.45
N ALA A 352 -7.31 -8.14 -3.99
CA ALA A 352 -8.00 -8.63 -5.19
C ALA A 352 -7.05 -8.77 -6.39
N ASP A 353 -6.22 -7.78 -6.64
CA ASP A 353 -5.21 -7.83 -7.71
C ASP A 353 -4.15 -8.90 -7.43
N PHE A 354 -3.71 -9.03 -6.17
CA PHE A 354 -2.70 -10.02 -5.79
C PHE A 354 -3.21 -11.45 -6.00
N VAL A 355 -4.44 -11.75 -5.58
CA VAL A 355 -5.07 -13.07 -5.79
C VAL A 355 -5.18 -13.38 -7.28
N LYS A 356 -5.63 -12.42 -8.10
CA LYS A 356 -5.67 -12.58 -9.56
C LYS A 356 -4.29 -12.91 -10.15
N ALA A 357 -3.24 -12.23 -9.69
CA ALA A 357 -1.88 -12.48 -10.15
C ALA A 357 -1.36 -13.86 -9.74
N VAL A 358 -1.59 -14.27 -8.49
CA VAL A 358 -1.18 -15.60 -7.96
C VAL A 358 -1.84 -16.73 -8.76
N THR A 359 -3.11 -16.61 -9.09
CA THR A 359 -3.87 -17.65 -9.79
C THR A 359 -3.60 -17.70 -11.28
N THR A 360 -3.37 -16.55 -11.92
CA THR A 360 -3.12 -16.47 -13.36
C THR A 360 -1.63 -16.52 -13.73
N HIS A 361 -0.74 -16.57 -12.75
CA HIS A 361 0.72 -16.49 -12.91
C HIS A 361 1.18 -15.25 -13.70
N LYS A 362 0.35 -14.21 -13.73
CA LYS A 362 0.71 -12.93 -14.36
C LYS A 362 1.55 -12.09 -13.40
N ARG A 363 2.52 -11.38 -13.98
CA ARG A 363 3.30 -10.40 -13.20
C ARG A 363 2.39 -9.29 -12.71
N ILE A 364 2.55 -8.91 -11.45
CA ILE A 364 1.84 -7.79 -10.84
C ILE A 364 2.84 -6.74 -10.36
N GLN A 365 2.43 -5.48 -10.42
CA GLN A 365 3.20 -4.36 -9.89
C GLN A 365 2.44 -3.70 -8.73
N PRO A 366 3.18 -3.20 -7.73
CA PRO A 366 4.65 -3.26 -7.58
C PRO A 366 5.12 -4.62 -7.07
N ASP A 367 5.96 -5.33 -7.83
CA ASP A 367 6.68 -6.51 -7.36
C ASP A 367 7.91 -6.12 -6.51
N PHE A 368 8.65 -7.10 -5.98
CA PHE A 368 9.84 -6.83 -5.18
C PHE A 368 10.96 -6.14 -6.00
N ALA A 369 11.04 -6.38 -7.30
CA ALA A 369 11.99 -5.66 -8.16
C ALA A 369 11.63 -4.17 -8.29
N ASP A 370 10.34 -3.86 -8.32
CA ASP A 370 9.86 -2.48 -8.30
C ASP A 370 10.06 -1.84 -6.91
N GLY A 371 9.80 -2.61 -5.83
CA GLY A 371 10.11 -2.21 -4.45
C GLY A 371 11.60 -1.91 -4.23
N LEU A 372 12.51 -2.71 -4.82
CA LEU A 372 13.94 -2.44 -4.79
C LEU A 372 14.29 -1.10 -5.44
N LYS A 373 13.62 -0.72 -6.53
CA LYS A 373 13.86 0.59 -7.16
C LYS A 373 13.43 1.73 -6.25
N THR A 374 12.29 1.62 -5.54
CA THR A 374 11.90 2.59 -4.52
C THR A 374 12.91 2.63 -3.38
N GLN A 375 13.38 1.47 -2.90
CA GLN A 375 14.39 1.38 -1.84
C GLN A 375 15.72 2.04 -2.22
N ARG A 376 16.14 1.96 -3.49
CA ARG A 376 17.34 2.66 -3.97
C ARG A 376 17.20 4.17 -3.90
N VAL A 377 16.02 4.70 -4.23
CA VAL A 377 15.76 6.15 -4.10
C VAL A 377 15.83 6.58 -2.63
N LEU A 378 15.22 5.79 -1.72
CA LEU A 378 15.32 6.03 -0.28
C LEU A 378 16.76 6.03 0.20
N ASP A 379 17.59 5.07 -0.23
CA ASP A 379 19.01 4.94 0.14
C ASP A 379 19.85 6.13 -0.34
N VAL A 380 19.61 6.58 -1.57
CA VAL A 380 20.28 7.78 -2.12
C VAL A 380 19.96 9.02 -1.30
N ILE A 381 18.68 9.24 -0.98
CA ILE A 381 18.23 10.37 -0.17
C ILE A 381 18.84 10.31 1.24
N GLN A 382 18.81 9.13 1.87
CA GLN A 382 19.29 8.95 3.25
C GLN A 382 20.80 9.15 3.40
N HIS A 383 21.58 8.81 2.37
CA HIS A 383 23.04 8.86 2.42
C HIS A 383 23.65 9.96 1.56
N GLU A 384 22.83 10.88 1.02
CA GLU A 384 23.27 11.98 0.15
C GLU A 384 24.14 11.52 -1.03
N ARG A 385 23.89 10.30 -1.54
CA ARG A 385 24.67 9.72 -2.63
C ARG A 385 24.17 10.25 -3.97
N PRO A 386 25.06 10.50 -4.96
CA PRO A 386 24.63 10.85 -6.29
C PRO A 386 23.83 9.71 -6.93
N LEU A 387 22.77 10.04 -7.63
CA LEU A 387 21.86 9.06 -8.27
C LEU A 387 22.56 8.26 -9.40
N SER A 388 23.69 8.73 -9.91
CA SER A 388 24.56 7.96 -10.80
C SER A 388 25.05 6.63 -10.18
N ALA A 389 24.83 6.43 -8.86
CA ALA A 389 25.07 5.17 -8.16
C ALA A 389 23.89 4.17 -8.23
N LEU A 390 22.81 4.49 -8.93
CA LEU A 390 21.65 3.63 -9.16
C LEU A 390 21.74 2.94 -10.51
#